data_5a9a458829f12b74f572e8e9a351b19d
#
_entry.id   5a9a458829f12b74f572e8e9a351b19d
#
_cell.length_a   1.000
_cell.length_b   1.000
_cell.length_c   1.000
_cell.angle_alpha   90.00
_cell.angle_beta   90.00
_cell.angle_gamma   90.00
#
_symmetry.space_group_name_H-M   'P 1'
#
loop_
_entity.id
_entity.type
_entity.pdbx_description
1 polymer ?
#
loop_
_entity_poly.entity_id
_entity_poly.type
_entity_poly.pdbx_seq_one_letter_code
_entity_poly.pdbx_strand_id
1 'polypeptide(L)'
;MFEDKKNESYLMPNYNRASINFEKGRGSWLITKKGEAYLDFATGIAVNIFGHSDKLLTDALCSQAKKLWHVSNLYEIPEQELLAKRLCGYANLDKVFFCNSGLEANEAAVKIARRYHYSKKQLNKNIILCVDNAFHGRSLAMLAATDNNEY
;
A
#
# COMPACT_ATOMS: atom_id res chain seq x y z
N MET A 1 23.18 -15.05 23.30
CA MET A 1 22.43 -14.51 24.46
C MET A 1 22.34 -13.02 24.23
N PHE A 2 21.20 -12.51 23.79
CA PHE A 2 21.02 -11.06 23.60
C PHE A 2 20.72 -10.49 25.00
N GLU A 3 21.62 -9.65 25.53
CA GLU A 3 21.34 -8.90 26.74
C GLU A 3 20.16 -7.95 26.45
N ASP A 4 19.10 -8.05 27.24
CA ASP A 4 17.98 -7.12 27.21
C ASP A 4 18.49 -5.71 27.59
N LYS A 5 18.78 -4.92 26.60
CA LYS A 5 19.00 -3.47 26.79
C LYS A 5 17.66 -2.86 27.18
N LYS A 6 17.40 -2.77 28.47
CA LYS A 6 16.21 -2.10 29.02
C LYS A 6 16.13 -0.68 28.46
N ASN A 7 15.09 -0.42 27.64
CA ASN A 7 14.67 0.88 27.08
C ASN A 7 15.26 1.35 25.74
N GLU A 8 16.00 0.57 24.98
CA GLU A 8 16.32 0.93 23.59
C GLU A 8 15.34 0.28 22.60
N SER A 9 14.80 1.08 21.67
CA SER A 9 13.99 0.54 20.56
C SER A 9 14.89 -0.21 19.59
N TYR A 10 14.50 -1.42 19.19
CA TYR A 10 15.16 -2.17 18.11
C TYR A 10 14.77 -1.69 16.70
N LEU A 11 13.88 -0.71 16.61
CA LEU A 11 13.46 -0.14 15.33
C LEU A 11 14.41 0.99 14.91
N MET A 12 14.73 1.04 13.62
CA MET A 12 15.47 2.15 13.04
C MET A 12 14.75 3.48 13.32
N PRO A 13 15.43 4.53 13.78
CA PRO A 13 14.80 5.81 14.16
C PRO A 13 14.51 6.69 12.93
N ASN A 14 13.86 6.14 11.93
CA ASN A 14 13.51 6.82 10.67
C ASN A 14 12.12 7.50 10.71
N TYR A 15 11.42 7.44 11.84
CA TYR A 15 10.15 8.12 12.08
C TYR A 15 10.13 8.76 13.46
N ASN A 16 9.60 9.98 13.54
CA ASN A 16 9.29 10.65 14.80
C ASN A 16 7.91 10.16 15.29
N ARG A 17 7.91 9.05 16.06
CA ARG A 17 6.66 8.43 16.52
C ARG A 17 6.11 9.15 17.75
N ALA A 18 4.80 9.40 17.77
CA ALA A 18 4.12 9.82 19.00
C ALA A 18 4.24 8.71 20.07
N SER A 19 4.43 9.10 21.32
CA SER A 19 4.55 8.17 22.46
C SER A 19 3.17 7.64 22.92
N ILE A 20 2.38 7.15 21.97
CA ILE A 20 1.04 6.58 22.22
C ILE A 20 1.03 5.15 21.68
N ASN A 21 0.48 4.24 22.47
CA ASN A 21 0.33 2.83 22.09
C ASN A 21 -1.14 2.45 22.11
N PHE A 22 -1.68 2.16 20.94
CA PHE A 22 -3.05 1.68 20.78
C PHE A 22 -3.11 0.16 20.87
N GLU A 23 -4.07 -0.36 21.63
CA GLU A 23 -4.29 -1.80 21.79
C GLU A 23 -5.36 -2.31 20.81
N LYS A 24 -6.38 -1.51 20.54
CA LYS A 24 -7.50 -1.86 19.67
C LYS A 24 -8.11 -0.65 18.99
N GLY A 25 -8.86 -0.89 17.91
CA GLY A 25 -9.67 0.09 17.24
C GLY A 25 -11.09 -0.42 17.00
N ARG A 26 -12.07 0.47 16.98
CA ARG A 26 -13.47 0.17 16.64
C ARG A 26 -14.10 1.36 15.91
N GLY A 27 -14.57 1.13 14.69
CA GLY A 27 -15.07 2.20 13.84
C GLY A 27 -14.01 3.30 13.69
N SER A 28 -14.32 4.53 14.02
CA SER A 28 -13.38 5.67 13.95
C SER A 28 -12.58 5.90 15.24
N TRP A 29 -12.54 4.94 16.16
CA TRP A 29 -11.89 5.12 17.45
C TRP A 29 -10.72 4.18 17.65
N LEU A 30 -9.60 4.73 18.13
CA LEU A 30 -8.44 4.01 18.62
C LEU A 30 -8.40 4.05 20.15
N ILE A 31 -8.08 2.94 20.79
CA ILE A 31 -8.17 2.77 22.23
C ILE A 31 -6.84 2.26 22.77
N THR A 32 -6.29 2.96 23.79
CA THR A 32 -5.07 2.54 24.48
C THR A 32 -5.35 1.41 25.48
N LYS A 33 -4.28 0.78 26.00
CA LYS A 33 -4.39 -0.20 27.10
C LYS A 33 -5.03 0.37 28.38
N LYS A 34 -4.93 1.69 28.56
CA LYS A 34 -5.55 2.39 29.71
C LYS A 34 -7.01 2.71 29.50
N GLY A 35 -7.58 2.43 28.31
CA GLY A 35 -8.97 2.72 27.97
C GLY A 35 -9.20 4.13 27.44
N GLU A 36 -8.16 4.93 27.23
CA GLU A 36 -8.26 6.24 26.60
C GLU A 36 -8.67 6.09 25.14
N ALA A 37 -9.67 6.84 24.69
CA ALA A 37 -10.18 6.78 23.33
C ALA A 37 -9.77 8.01 22.52
N TYR A 38 -9.26 7.78 21.33
CA TYR A 38 -8.83 8.81 20.38
C TYR A 38 -9.62 8.67 19.08
N LEU A 39 -10.15 9.77 18.59
CA LEU A 39 -10.83 9.81 17.30
C LEU A 39 -9.80 9.79 16.17
N ASP A 40 -9.86 8.78 15.32
CA ASP A 40 -8.91 8.57 14.23
C ASP A 40 -9.43 9.19 12.92
N PHE A 41 -9.05 10.43 12.64
CA PHE A 41 -9.27 11.07 11.35
C PHE A 41 -8.15 10.77 10.33
N ALA A 42 -7.03 10.19 10.76
CA ALA A 42 -5.91 9.88 9.88
C ALA A 42 -6.13 8.55 9.13
N THR A 43 -6.90 7.62 9.74
CA THR A 43 -7.28 6.31 9.18
C THR A 43 -6.10 5.52 8.59
N GLY A 44 -4.91 5.63 9.21
CA GLY A 44 -3.67 5.04 8.68
C GLY A 44 -3.21 5.66 7.36
N ILE A 45 -3.40 6.97 7.18
CA ILE A 45 -3.19 7.74 5.94
C ILE A 45 -4.14 7.22 4.84
N ALA A 46 -5.45 7.36 5.12
CA ALA A 46 -6.57 7.00 4.23
C ALA A 46 -6.65 5.52 3.82
N VAL A 47 -6.18 4.61 4.68
CA VAL A 47 -6.22 3.15 4.42
C VAL A 47 -7.48 2.51 5.00
N ASN A 48 -7.87 2.86 6.25
CA ASN A 48 -9.00 2.25 6.97
C ASN A 48 -10.32 2.98 6.70
N ILE A 49 -10.73 3.10 5.45
CA ILE A 49 -11.95 3.86 5.07
C ILE A 49 -13.24 3.28 5.63
N PHE A 50 -13.29 1.99 5.98
CA PHE A 50 -14.44 1.35 6.64
C PHE A 50 -14.39 1.41 8.16
N GLY A 51 -13.32 2.00 8.72
CA GLY A 51 -13.06 2.03 10.14
C GLY A 51 -12.35 0.77 10.66
N HIS A 52 -11.94 0.85 11.92
CA HIS A 52 -11.23 -0.25 12.58
C HIS A 52 -12.18 -1.40 12.91
N SER A 53 -11.71 -2.62 12.70
CA SER A 53 -12.42 -3.87 13.04
C SER A 53 -13.81 -3.99 12.39
N ASP A 54 -13.96 -3.50 11.15
CA ASP A 54 -15.18 -3.69 10.38
C ASP A 54 -15.52 -5.19 10.28
N LYS A 55 -16.77 -5.52 10.62
CA LYS A 55 -17.20 -6.91 10.73
C LYS A 55 -17.20 -7.64 9.39
N LEU A 56 -17.63 -6.99 8.32
CA LEU A 56 -17.70 -7.63 7.00
C LEU A 56 -16.29 -7.96 6.48
N LEU A 57 -15.36 -7.02 6.63
CA LEU A 57 -13.96 -7.22 6.23
C LEU A 57 -13.27 -8.29 7.09
N THR A 58 -13.52 -8.27 8.41
CA THR A 58 -12.95 -9.26 9.34
C THR A 58 -13.47 -10.66 9.04
N ASP A 59 -14.76 -10.82 8.82
CA ASP A 59 -15.38 -12.10 8.49
C ASP A 59 -14.88 -12.65 7.14
N ALA A 60 -14.74 -11.78 6.12
CA ALA A 60 -14.19 -12.15 4.83
C ALA A 60 -12.74 -12.62 4.93
N LEU A 61 -11.90 -11.87 5.69
CA LEU A 61 -10.51 -12.23 5.93
C LEU A 61 -10.40 -13.57 6.65
N CYS A 62 -11.15 -13.78 7.74
CA CYS A 62 -11.15 -15.02 8.50
C CYS A 62 -11.65 -16.21 7.66
N SER A 63 -12.65 -15.99 6.81
CA SER A 63 -13.15 -17.03 5.91
C SER A 63 -12.09 -17.43 4.87
N GLN A 64 -11.43 -16.46 4.25
CA GLN A 64 -10.39 -16.73 3.26
C GLN A 64 -9.14 -17.36 3.90
N ALA A 65 -8.75 -16.89 5.09
CA ALA A 65 -7.60 -17.43 5.82
C ALA A 65 -7.73 -18.94 6.15
N LYS A 66 -8.95 -19.44 6.30
CA LYS A 66 -9.24 -20.86 6.53
C LYS A 66 -9.21 -21.72 5.25
N LYS A 67 -9.20 -21.07 4.06
CA LYS A 67 -9.21 -21.79 2.78
C LYS A 67 -7.83 -21.84 2.16
N LEU A 68 -7.26 -20.70 1.84
CA LEU A 68 -6.02 -20.59 1.09
C LEU A 68 -5.38 -19.23 1.32
N TRP A 69 -4.11 -19.23 1.72
CA TRP A 69 -3.36 -17.99 2.02
C TRP A 69 -2.64 -17.43 0.80
N HIS A 70 -1.94 -18.31 0.07
CA HIS A 70 -1.13 -17.89 -1.05
C HIS A 70 -0.92 -19.04 -2.05
N VAL A 71 -0.91 -18.68 -3.32
CA VAL A 71 -0.38 -19.49 -4.43
C VAL A 71 0.43 -18.60 -5.34
N SER A 72 1.39 -19.19 -6.06
CA SER A 72 2.16 -18.44 -7.06
C SER A 72 1.28 -17.93 -8.20
N ASN A 73 1.72 -16.82 -8.85
CA ASN A 73 1.13 -16.32 -10.10
C ASN A 73 1.20 -17.34 -11.28
N LEU A 74 1.78 -18.52 -11.04
CA LEU A 74 1.74 -19.64 -11.98
C LEU A 74 0.38 -20.36 -12.00
N TYR A 75 -0.49 -20.04 -11.05
CA TYR A 75 -1.82 -20.65 -10.92
C TYR A 75 -2.91 -19.58 -11.07
N GLU A 76 -4.08 -20.02 -11.54
CA GLU A 76 -5.25 -19.17 -11.61
C GLU A 76 -5.84 -18.90 -10.21
N ILE A 77 -6.22 -17.66 -9.95
CA ILE A 77 -6.85 -17.21 -8.72
C ILE A 77 -8.21 -16.58 -9.08
N PRO A 78 -9.32 -17.33 -8.93
CA PRO A 78 -10.64 -16.87 -9.35
C PRO A 78 -11.09 -15.55 -8.72
N GLU A 79 -10.78 -15.32 -7.45
CA GLU A 79 -11.11 -14.08 -6.74
C GLU A 79 -10.34 -12.88 -7.30
N GLN A 80 -9.09 -13.07 -7.72
CA GLN A 80 -8.28 -12.05 -8.38
C GLN A 80 -8.88 -11.65 -9.74
N GLU A 81 -9.31 -12.64 -10.55
CA GLU A 81 -9.95 -12.40 -11.84
C GLU A 81 -11.28 -11.66 -11.67
N LEU A 82 -12.09 -12.05 -10.69
CA LEU A 82 -13.35 -11.37 -10.37
C LEU A 82 -13.12 -9.91 -9.97
N LEU A 83 -12.12 -9.63 -9.13
CA LEU A 83 -11.74 -8.27 -8.75
C LEU A 83 -11.25 -7.48 -9.96
N ALA A 84 -10.38 -8.06 -10.79
CA ALA A 84 -9.88 -7.42 -12.00
C ALA A 84 -11.03 -7.01 -12.93
N LYS A 85 -12.00 -7.90 -13.16
CA LYS A 85 -13.20 -7.61 -13.97
C LYS A 85 -13.98 -6.41 -13.44
N ARG A 86 -14.18 -6.34 -12.13
CA ARG A 86 -14.88 -5.20 -11.49
C ARG A 86 -14.10 -3.90 -11.65
N LEU A 87 -12.80 -3.92 -11.40
CA LEU A 87 -11.95 -2.73 -11.52
C LEU A 87 -11.88 -2.23 -12.97
N CYS A 88 -11.74 -3.10 -13.95
CA CYS A 88 -11.80 -2.75 -15.36
C CYS A 88 -13.13 -2.07 -15.72
N GLY A 89 -14.24 -2.58 -15.23
CA GLY A 89 -15.56 -1.97 -15.47
C GLY A 89 -15.72 -0.58 -14.87
N TYR A 90 -15.21 -0.35 -13.66
CA TYR A 90 -15.27 0.97 -13.03
C TYR A 90 -14.31 1.99 -13.65
N ALA A 91 -13.12 1.55 -14.03
CA ALA A 91 -12.08 2.42 -14.59
C ALA A 91 -12.21 2.63 -16.11
N ASN A 92 -13.08 1.88 -16.78
CA ASN A 92 -13.18 1.82 -18.23
C ASN A 92 -11.82 1.48 -18.90
N LEU A 93 -11.15 0.48 -18.36
CA LEU A 93 -9.86 -0.04 -18.81
C LEU A 93 -9.96 -1.53 -19.09
N ASP A 94 -9.00 -2.07 -19.85
CA ASP A 94 -9.07 -3.46 -20.33
C ASP A 94 -8.41 -4.46 -19.38
N LYS A 95 -7.39 -4.05 -18.63
CA LYS A 95 -6.54 -4.94 -17.82
C LYS A 95 -6.11 -4.31 -16.52
N VAL A 96 -5.89 -5.15 -15.51
CA VAL A 96 -5.37 -4.78 -14.19
C VAL A 96 -4.07 -5.55 -13.93
N PHE A 97 -3.11 -4.90 -13.32
CA PHE A 97 -1.92 -5.51 -12.73
C PHE A 97 -1.98 -5.35 -11.21
N PHE A 98 -1.90 -6.45 -10.48
CA PHE A 98 -1.88 -6.45 -9.01
C PHE A 98 -0.45 -6.50 -8.49
N CYS A 99 -0.17 -5.70 -7.47
CA CYS A 99 1.11 -5.62 -6.78
C CYS A 99 0.88 -5.30 -5.29
N ASN A 100 1.96 -5.26 -4.48
CA ASN A 100 1.82 -5.16 -3.03
C ASN A 100 1.75 -3.72 -2.51
N SER A 101 2.10 -2.73 -3.32
CA SER A 101 2.19 -1.33 -2.88
C SER A 101 1.98 -0.33 -4.02
N GLY A 102 1.64 0.92 -3.67
CA GLY A 102 1.60 2.02 -4.63
C GLY A 102 2.96 2.29 -5.28
N LEU A 103 4.05 2.08 -4.54
CA LEU A 103 5.40 2.14 -5.09
C LEU A 103 5.59 1.17 -6.26
N GLU A 104 5.24 -0.10 -6.07
CA GLU A 104 5.35 -1.13 -7.12
C GLU A 104 4.41 -0.85 -8.29
N ALA A 105 3.23 -0.28 -8.03
CA ALA A 105 2.31 0.15 -9.08
C ALA A 105 2.92 1.25 -9.95
N ASN A 106 3.54 2.26 -9.34
CA ASN A 106 4.22 3.35 -10.06
C ASN A 106 5.44 2.83 -10.84
N GLU A 107 6.25 1.96 -10.26
CA GLU A 107 7.36 1.29 -10.94
C GLU A 107 6.86 0.50 -12.17
N ALA A 108 5.78 -0.24 -12.03
CA ALA A 108 5.17 -0.99 -13.13
C ALA A 108 4.65 -0.03 -14.21
N ALA A 109 3.99 1.07 -13.85
CA ALA A 109 3.46 2.06 -14.79
C ALA A 109 4.58 2.68 -15.65
N VAL A 110 5.69 3.09 -15.03
CA VAL A 110 6.86 3.64 -15.74
C VAL A 110 7.48 2.58 -16.67
N LYS A 111 7.63 1.35 -16.18
CA LYS A 111 8.17 0.23 -17.00
C LYS A 111 7.28 -0.08 -18.19
N ILE A 112 5.97 -0.13 -18.00
CA ILE A 112 4.99 -0.40 -19.07
C ILE A 112 5.02 0.73 -20.11
N ALA A 113 4.98 2.00 -19.68
CA ALA A 113 5.02 3.14 -20.57
C ALA A 113 6.30 3.13 -21.44
N ARG A 114 7.46 2.91 -20.82
CA ARG A 114 8.74 2.82 -21.53
C ARG A 114 8.77 1.63 -22.51
N ARG A 115 8.31 0.47 -22.07
CA ARG A 115 8.25 -0.74 -22.90
C ARG A 115 7.31 -0.57 -24.09
N TYR A 116 6.17 0.07 -23.91
CA TYR A 116 5.22 0.39 -24.97
C TYR A 116 5.88 1.19 -26.09
N HIS A 117 6.53 2.32 -25.75
CA HIS A 117 7.18 3.16 -26.74
C HIS A 117 8.40 2.49 -27.38
N TYR A 118 9.18 1.75 -26.61
CA TYR A 118 10.29 0.97 -27.13
C TYR A 118 9.83 -0.06 -28.17
N SER A 119 8.76 -0.82 -27.90
CA SER A 119 8.22 -1.81 -28.83
C SER A 119 7.74 -1.20 -30.16
N LYS A 120 7.35 0.08 -30.13
CA LYS A 120 6.96 0.85 -31.30
C LYS A 120 8.14 1.59 -31.98
N LYS A 121 9.38 1.29 -31.56
CA LYS A 121 10.61 1.94 -32.06
C LYS A 121 10.64 3.47 -31.86
N GLN A 122 9.89 3.99 -30.89
CA GLN A 122 9.83 5.41 -30.51
C GLN A 122 10.82 5.68 -29.38
N LEU A 123 12.11 5.51 -29.65
CA LEU A 123 13.19 5.55 -28.64
C LEU A 123 13.41 6.91 -27.99
N ASN A 124 12.94 7.97 -28.60
CA ASN A 124 12.97 9.34 -28.08
C ASN A 124 11.84 9.65 -27.08
N LYS A 125 10.83 8.79 -26.97
CA LYS A 125 9.74 8.91 -25.99
C LYS A 125 10.11 8.21 -24.68
N ASN A 126 11.04 8.76 -23.93
CA ASN A 126 11.60 8.19 -22.70
C ASN A 126 11.51 9.11 -21.48
N ILE A 127 10.92 10.28 -21.65
CA ILE A 127 10.73 11.27 -20.58
C ILE A 127 9.42 10.98 -19.86
N ILE A 128 9.46 10.99 -18.53
CA ILE A 128 8.29 10.91 -17.64
C ILE A 128 8.12 12.30 -17.02
N LEU A 129 6.93 12.88 -17.17
CA LEU A 129 6.57 14.13 -16.53
C LEU A 129 5.92 13.86 -15.18
N CYS A 130 6.35 14.58 -14.16
CA CYS A 130 5.82 14.52 -12.82
C CYS A 130 5.31 15.89 -12.39
N VAL A 131 4.40 15.94 -11.44
CA VAL A 131 3.80 17.17 -10.92
C VAL A 131 4.53 17.59 -9.66
N ASP A 132 4.68 18.90 -9.45
CA ASP A 132 5.25 19.48 -8.24
C ASP A 132 4.48 19.01 -7.00
N ASN A 133 5.18 18.80 -5.88
CA ASN A 133 4.65 18.28 -4.63
C ASN A 133 4.04 16.87 -4.71
N ALA A 134 4.29 16.12 -5.78
CA ALA A 134 3.82 14.76 -5.91
C ALA A 134 4.67 13.78 -5.09
N PHE A 135 4.03 12.74 -4.57
CA PHE A 135 4.69 11.60 -3.93
C PHE A 135 4.43 10.33 -4.73
N HIS A 136 5.50 9.68 -5.19
CA HIS A 136 5.40 8.46 -6.00
C HIS A 136 6.00 7.22 -5.33
N GLY A 137 6.70 7.37 -4.23
CA GLY A 137 7.34 6.27 -3.50
C GLY A 137 8.80 6.57 -3.18
N ARG A 138 9.51 5.56 -2.62
CA ARG A 138 10.88 5.72 -2.10
C ARG A 138 11.92 4.78 -2.73
N SER A 139 11.63 4.12 -3.85
CA SER A 139 12.67 3.51 -4.67
C SER A 139 13.46 4.60 -5.40
N LEU A 140 14.63 4.29 -5.89
CA LEU A 140 15.48 5.29 -6.59
C LEU A 140 14.76 5.96 -7.77
N ALA A 141 14.00 5.18 -8.56
CA ALA A 141 13.24 5.74 -9.68
C ALA A 141 12.06 6.60 -9.19
N MET A 142 11.36 6.17 -8.12
CA MET A 142 10.22 6.91 -7.60
C MET A 142 10.63 8.10 -6.73
N LEU A 143 11.81 8.10 -6.14
CA LEU A 143 12.42 9.30 -5.54
C LEU A 143 12.72 10.35 -6.61
N ALA A 144 13.25 9.94 -7.76
CA ALA A 144 13.49 10.85 -8.88
C ALA A 144 12.21 11.45 -9.47
N ALA A 145 11.06 10.81 -9.27
CA ALA A 145 9.74 11.28 -9.68
C ALA A 145 9.01 12.06 -8.56
N THR A 146 9.46 11.94 -7.32
CA THR A 146 8.88 12.63 -6.15
C THR A 146 9.52 14.01 -6.01
N ASP A 147 8.70 15.05 -5.93
CA ASP A 147 9.18 16.41 -5.65
C ASP A 147 9.20 16.65 -4.14
N ASN A 148 10.33 16.32 -3.53
CA ASN A 148 10.59 16.60 -2.12
C ASN A 148 12.09 16.76 -1.88
N ASN A 149 12.50 17.94 -1.44
CA ASN A 149 13.90 18.29 -1.19
C ASN A 149 14.53 17.57 0.01
N GLU A 150 13.73 16.86 0.80
CA GLU A 150 14.22 16.08 1.96
C GLU A 150 14.60 14.64 1.61
N TYR A 151 14.38 14.19 0.37
CA TYR A 151 14.64 12.83 -0.10
C TYR A 151 15.83 12.73 -1.05
#